data_e0509dbb77a2cce81dbaab0c4153c31e
#
_entry.id   e0509dbb77a2cce81dbaab0c4153c31e
#
_cell.length_a   1.000
_cell.length_b   1.000
_cell.length_c   1.000
_cell.angle_alpha   90.00
_cell.angle_beta   90.00
_cell.angle_gamma   90.00
#
_symmetry.space_group_name_H-M   'P 1'
#
loop_
_entity.id
_entity.type
_entity.pdbx_description
1 polymer ?
#
loop_
_entity_poly.entity_id
_entity_poly.type
_entity_poly.pdbx_seq_one_letter_code
_entity_poly.pdbx_strand_id
1 'polypeptide(L)'
;PLRRQRQMCIRDSLNVQKTGRMKVPFGIAQIGKAFRNEIVARQFIFRMREFEQMEMQFFVKPGTELDWFKKWKEIRLKWHKALGFGDASYRYHDHDKLAHYANAATDIEFLMPFGFKEVEGIHSRTNFDLSQHEKFSGKSIKYFDPELNESYTPYVIETSIGVDRMFLSIMSASYCEEQLENGESRVVLKLPAALAPVKLAVMPLVKKDGLPEKAREVIDSLKFHFHCQYDEKDSIGKRYRRQDAIGTPYCVTVDHQTLEDNCVTLRNRDTMQQERVAISELNNIIADRVSITSLLKTLQ
;
A
#
# COMPACT_ATOMS: atom_id res chain seq x y z
N PRO A 1 29.57 -5.59 0.85
CA PRO A 1 28.95 -5.36 2.14
C PRO A 1 27.45 -5.23 1.96
N LEU A 2 26.73 -6.16 2.57
CA LEU A 2 25.27 -6.18 2.54
C LEU A 2 24.76 -4.96 3.32
N ARG A 3 24.25 -3.96 2.61
CA ARG A 3 23.59 -2.83 3.25
C ARG A 3 22.22 -3.29 3.74
N ARG A 4 22.07 -3.37 5.04
CA ARG A 4 20.75 -3.53 5.67
C ARG A 4 20.19 -2.13 5.90
N GLN A 5 18.99 -1.85 5.37
CA GLN A 5 18.35 -0.54 5.52
C GLN A 5 18.19 -0.10 6.97
N ARG A 6 17.84 -1.03 7.85
CA ARG A 6 17.80 -0.81 9.29
C ARG A 6 19.09 -0.17 9.82
N GLN A 7 20.25 -0.67 9.39
CA GLN A 7 21.54 -0.12 9.81
C GLN A 7 21.73 1.32 9.32
N MET A 8 21.19 1.67 8.14
CA MET A 8 21.26 3.04 7.65
C MET A 8 20.41 3.99 8.50
N CYS A 9 19.15 3.66 8.78
CA CYS A 9 18.26 4.52 9.59
C CYS A 9 18.85 4.76 11.00
N ILE A 10 19.34 3.73 11.66
CA ILE A 10 19.93 3.84 13.00
C ILE A 10 21.24 4.64 12.94
N ARG A 11 22.13 4.31 12.01
CA ARG A 11 23.43 4.98 11.88
C ARG A 11 23.29 6.44 11.49
N ASP A 12 22.36 6.75 10.61
CA ASP A 12 22.17 8.09 10.06
C ASP A 12 21.18 8.93 10.90
N SER A 13 20.62 8.37 11.99
CA SER A 13 19.61 9.02 12.83
C SER A 13 20.05 10.38 13.37
N LEU A 14 21.30 10.49 13.83
CA LEU A 14 21.86 11.75 14.30
C LEU A 14 21.99 12.80 13.20
N ASN A 15 22.40 12.37 11.99
CA ASN A 15 22.53 13.28 10.87
C ASN A 15 21.15 13.81 10.45
N VAL A 16 20.16 12.94 10.33
CA VAL A 16 18.79 13.31 10.03
C VAL A 16 18.21 14.23 11.10
N GLN A 17 18.40 13.87 12.38
CA GLN A 17 17.93 14.67 13.50
C GLN A 17 18.54 16.08 13.50
N LYS A 18 19.85 16.21 13.30
CA LYS A 18 20.54 17.51 13.29
C LYS A 18 20.20 18.34 12.07
N THR A 19 20.24 17.73 10.88
CA THR A 19 19.98 18.44 9.61
C THR A 19 18.51 18.88 9.52
N GLY A 20 17.58 18.02 9.93
CA GLY A 20 16.15 18.31 9.97
C GLY A 20 15.70 19.07 11.21
N ARG A 21 16.60 19.34 12.18
CA ARG A 21 16.28 19.94 13.50
C ARG A 21 15.11 19.24 14.17
N MET A 22 15.08 17.89 14.04
CA MET A 22 13.98 17.09 14.55
C MET A 22 14.05 16.96 16.06
N LYS A 23 12.87 17.06 16.71
CA LYS A 23 12.69 16.75 18.12
C LYS A 23 12.20 15.32 18.29
N VAL A 24 12.58 14.66 19.38
CA VAL A 24 12.00 13.37 19.77
C VAL A 24 10.57 13.64 20.32
N PRO A 25 9.52 12.88 19.86
CA PRO A 25 9.62 11.73 18.97
C PRO A 25 9.67 12.08 17.47
N PHE A 26 10.45 11.34 16.70
CA PHE A 26 10.48 11.44 15.23
C PHE A 26 10.78 10.08 14.60
N GLY A 27 10.45 9.92 13.32
CA GLY A 27 10.66 8.68 12.58
C GLY A 27 11.44 8.87 11.29
N ILE A 28 12.12 7.80 10.87
CA ILE A 28 12.79 7.67 9.58
C ILE A 28 12.23 6.43 8.91
N ALA A 29 11.72 6.56 7.69
CA ALA A 29 11.20 5.44 6.91
C ALA A 29 11.97 5.31 5.60
N GLN A 30 12.20 4.08 5.17
CA GLN A 30 12.86 3.74 3.91
C GLN A 30 12.22 2.52 3.25
N ILE A 31 12.29 2.49 1.92
CA ILE A 31 11.96 1.32 1.10
C ILE A 31 13.21 0.94 0.31
N GLY A 32 13.51 -0.35 0.22
CA GLY A 32 14.60 -0.84 -0.61
C GLY A 32 14.86 -2.32 -0.42
N LYS A 33 15.90 -2.80 -1.11
CA LYS A 33 16.24 -4.22 -1.14
C LYS A 33 16.88 -4.68 0.16
N ALA A 34 16.45 -5.87 0.59
CA ALA A 34 17.02 -6.62 1.69
C ALA A 34 17.42 -8.03 1.21
N PHE A 35 18.43 -8.60 1.86
CA PHE A 35 18.99 -9.90 1.50
C PHE A 35 19.08 -10.77 2.74
N ARG A 36 18.55 -12.00 2.64
CA ARG A 36 18.67 -13.02 3.67
C ARG A 36 19.21 -14.31 3.07
N ASN A 37 20.16 -14.96 3.72
CA ASN A 37 20.67 -16.25 3.30
C ASN A 37 19.70 -17.37 3.69
N GLU A 38 18.54 -17.42 3.03
CA GLU A 38 17.54 -18.45 3.25
C GLU A 38 18.03 -19.78 2.69
N ILE A 39 17.96 -20.83 3.50
CA ILE A 39 18.31 -22.20 3.08
C ILE A 39 17.37 -22.66 1.97
N VAL A 40 16.07 -22.44 2.16
CA VAL A 40 15.01 -22.81 1.22
C VAL A 40 14.09 -21.63 0.95
N ALA A 41 14.08 -21.14 -0.29
CA ALA A 41 13.04 -20.26 -0.80
C ALA A 41 11.76 -21.08 -1.01
N ARG A 42 10.58 -20.56 -0.65
CA ARG A 42 9.30 -21.27 -0.76
C ARG A 42 8.11 -20.34 -0.79
N GLN A 43 6.97 -20.89 -1.19
CA GLN A 43 5.70 -20.17 -1.23
C GLN A 43 5.76 -18.94 -2.15
N PHE A 44 6.28 -19.15 -3.37
CA PHE A 44 6.46 -18.12 -4.38
C PHE A 44 7.29 -16.95 -3.83
N ILE A 45 6.78 -15.71 -3.90
CA ILE A 45 7.47 -14.51 -3.41
C ILE A 45 7.36 -14.30 -1.89
N PHE A 46 6.71 -15.21 -1.15
CA PHE A 46 6.57 -15.08 0.30
C PHE A 46 7.91 -15.23 1.04
N ARG A 47 8.80 -16.12 0.56
CA ARG A 47 10.14 -16.32 1.14
C ARG A 47 11.19 -16.42 0.04
N MET A 48 11.94 -15.34 -0.12
CA MET A 48 13.01 -15.17 -1.11
C MET A 48 14.32 -14.78 -0.43
N ARG A 49 15.43 -14.90 -1.15
CA ARG A 49 16.75 -14.46 -0.68
C ARG A 49 17.00 -12.98 -0.91
N GLU A 50 16.44 -12.42 -1.97
CA GLU A 50 16.40 -10.98 -2.28
C GLU A 50 14.94 -10.54 -2.32
N PHE A 51 14.59 -9.52 -1.56
CA PHE A 51 13.22 -8.99 -1.45
C PHE A 51 13.24 -7.51 -1.16
N GLU A 52 12.10 -6.86 -1.28
CA GLU A 52 11.93 -5.46 -0.88
C GLU A 52 11.29 -5.35 0.50
N GLN A 53 11.77 -4.39 1.27
CA GLN A 53 11.31 -4.13 2.63
C GLN A 53 11.04 -2.64 2.82
N MET A 54 9.90 -2.31 3.44
CA MET A 54 9.61 -0.98 3.97
C MET A 54 9.83 -1.02 5.47
N GLU A 55 10.70 -0.17 5.97
CA GLU A 55 10.97 -0.08 7.41
C GLU A 55 10.83 1.37 7.88
N MET A 56 10.29 1.51 9.09
CA MET A 56 10.31 2.75 9.85
C MET A 56 11.00 2.50 11.18
N GLN A 57 11.91 3.41 11.55
CA GLN A 57 12.51 3.48 12.87
C GLN A 57 12.00 4.76 13.53
N PHE A 58 11.22 4.62 14.58
CA PHE A 58 10.62 5.72 15.31
C PHE A 58 11.29 5.88 16.67
N PHE A 59 11.93 7.02 16.87
CA PHE A 59 12.76 7.34 18.03
C PHE A 59 11.91 8.01 19.10
N VAL A 60 11.96 7.46 20.31
CA VAL A 60 11.13 7.91 21.43
C VAL A 60 11.96 8.09 22.70
N LYS A 61 11.45 8.87 23.66
CA LYS A 61 12.06 9.00 24.97
C LYS A 61 12.00 7.66 25.71
N PRO A 62 13.09 7.23 26.40
CA PRO A 62 13.07 6.05 27.27
C PRO A 62 11.93 6.13 28.30
N GLY A 63 11.24 5.01 28.50
CA GLY A 63 10.09 4.91 29.40
C GLY A 63 8.75 5.25 28.75
N THR A 64 8.72 5.71 27.48
CA THR A 64 7.47 5.93 26.71
C THR A 64 7.28 4.92 25.58
N GLU A 65 8.20 3.99 25.41
CA GLU A 65 8.26 3.07 24.28
C GLU A 65 7.07 2.12 24.21
N LEU A 66 6.54 1.66 25.35
CA LEU A 66 5.42 0.72 25.35
C LEU A 66 4.09 1.40 24.96
N ASP A 67 3.91 2.66 25.29
CA ASP A 67 2.76 3.46 24.84
C ASP A 67 2.84 3.72 23.33
N TRP A 68 4.03 4.06 22.84
CA TRP A 68 4.26 4.23 21.41
C TRP A 68 4.12 2.91 20.63
N PHE A 69 4.58 1.79 21.20
CA PHE A 69 4.38 0.46 20.63
C PHE A 69 2.90 0.14 20.45
N LYS A 70 2.09 0.34 21.49
CA LYS A 70 0.63 0.20 21.44
C LYS A 70 0.02 1.05 20.33
N LYS A 71 0.37 2.34 20.31
CA LYS A 71 -0.14 3.29 19.32
C LYS A 71 0.21 2.89 17.89
N TRP A 72 1.46 2.47 17.65
CA TRP A 72 1.88 2.00 16.33
C TRP A 72 1.21 0.70 15.94
N LYS A 73 1.03 -0.23 16.86
CA LYS A 73 0.27 -1.48 16.64
C LYS A 73 -1.14 -1.18 16.10
N GLU A 74 -1.85 -0.26 16.72
CA GLU A 74 -3.20 0.14 16.29
C GLU A 74 -3.21 0.87 14.95
N ILE A 75 -2.34 1.85 14.77
CA ILE A 75 -2.23 2.64 13.52
C ILE A 75 -1.92 1.72 12.34
N ARG A 76 -0.97 0.78 12.50
CA ARG A 76 -0.56 -0.11 11.42
C ARG A 76 -1.67 -1.08 11.02
N LEU A 77 -2.36 -1.68 11.99
CA LEU A 77 -3.51 -2.54 11.68
C LEU A 77 -4.64 -1.75 11.01
N LYS A 78 -4.94 -0.54 11.50
CA LYS A 78 -5.94 0.35 10.87
C LYS A 78 -5.57 0.63 9.41
N TRP A 79 -4.31 0.90 9.12
CA TRP A 79 -3.81 1.11 7.76
C TRP A 79 -4.02 -0.13 6.85
N HIS A 80 -3.69 -1.34 7.34
CA HIS A 80 -3.94 -2.58 6.60
C HIS A 80 -5.44 -2.78 6.30
N LYS A 81 -6.29 -2.55 7.30
CA LYS A 81 -7.75 -2.69 7.15
C LYS A 81 -8.36 -1.69 6.16
N ALA A 82 -7.78 -0.49 6.04
CA ALA A 82 -8.21 0.51 5.06
C ALA A 82 -8.09 0.04 3.60
N LEU A 83 -7.29 -1.00 3.33
CA LEU A 83 -7.25 -1.64 2.01
C LEU A 83 -8.54 -2.38 1.64
N GLY A 84 -9.45 -2.60 2.61
CA GLY A 84 -10.80 -3.09 2.33
C GLY A 84 -10.95 -4.61 2.20
N PHE A 85 -9.96 -5.41 2.64
CA PHE A 85 -10.04 -6.89 2.58
C PHE A 85 -10.80 -7.54 3.76
N GLY A 86 -11.43 -6.73 4.61
CA GLY A 86 -12.22 -7.18 5.74
C GLY A 86 -11.39 -7.51 6.99
N ASP A 87 -12.03 -7.38 8.14
CA ASP A 87 -11.40 -7.56 9.45
C ASP A 87 -10.90 -8.97 9.69
N ALA A 88 -11.62 -9.97 9.21
CA ALA A 88 -11.26 -11.38 9.36
C ALA A 88 -9.98 -11.79 8.61
N SER A 89 -9.51 -10.94 7.68
CA SER A 89 -8.28 -11.19 6.94
C SER A 89 -7.01 -10.88 7.72
N TYR A 90 -7.12 -10.20 8.86
CA TYR A 90 -5.98 -9.76 9.67
C TYR A 90 -6.10 -10.20 11.11
N ARG A 91 -4.98 -10.52 11.73
CA ARG A 91 -4.88 -10.72 13.17
C ARG A 91 -3.53 -10.27 13.70
N TYR A 92 -3.44 -10.04 15.01
CA TYR A 92 -2.18 -9.92 15.72
C TYR A 92 -1.64 -11.29 16.10
N HIS A 93 -0.32 -11.38 16.07
CA HIS A 93 0.43 -12.47 16.66
C HIS A 93 1.48 -11.88 17.60
N ASP A 94 1.15 -11.79 18.88
CA ASP A 94 2.08 -11.30 19.90
C ASP A 94 3.14 -12.37 20.18
N HIS A 95 4.40 -11.97 20.35
CA HIS A 95 5.51 -12.90 20.53
C HIS A 95 5.67 -13.30 21.99
N ASP A 96 5.53 -14.57 22.30
CA ASP A 96 5.81 -15.13 23.64
C ASP A 96 7.30 -15.10 23.96
N LYS A 97 8.15 -15.27 22.96
CA LYS A 97 9.63 -15.25 23.09
C LYS A 97 10.19 -14.06 22.36
N LEU A 98 10.59 -13.06 23.12
CA LEU A 98 11.19 -11.85 22.58
C LEU A 98 12.63 -12.06 22.16
N ALA A 99 13.07 -11.32 21.11
CA ALA A 99 14.49 -11.20 20.79
C ALA A 99 15.22 -10.39 21.89
N HIS A 100 16.50 -10.64 22.06
CA HIS A 100 17.32 -10.01 23.12
C HIS A 100 17.38 -8.47 23.08
N TYR A 101 17.00 -7.87 21.97
CA TYR A 101 16.98 -6.41 21.75
C TYR A 101 15.58 -5.79 21.95
N ALA A 102 14.56 -6.60 22.17
CA ALA A 102 13.18 -6.12 22.24
C ALA A 102 12.56 -6.37 23.62
N ASN A 103 11.74 -5.41 24.09
CA ASN A 103 10.90 -5.57 25.26
C ASN A 103 9.40 -5.74 24.93
N ALA A 104 9.02 -5.57 23.65
CA ALA A 104 7.70 -5.93 23.11
C ALA A 104 7.83 -6.22 21.60
N ALA A 105 7.05 -7.18 21.10
CA ALA A 105 7.00 -7.53 19.69
C ALA A 105 5.63 -8.12 19.33
N THR A 106 5.14 -7.79 18.15
CA THR A 106 3.93 -8.35 17.55
C THR A 106 4.07 -8.37 16.03
N ASP A 107 3.46 -9.36 15.39
CA ASP A 107 3.25 -9.36 13.95
C ASP A 107 1.81 -9.04 13.62
N ILE A 108 1.60 -8.35 12.51
CA ILE A 108 0.33 -8.34 11.80
C ILE A 108 0.39 -9.46 10.78
N GLU A 109 -0.48 -10.46 10.95
CA GLU A 109 -0.63 -11.55 10.02
C GLU A 109 -1.81 -11.33 9.09
N PHE A 110 -1.67 -11.76 7.84
CA PHE A 110 -2.71 -11.79 6.83
C PHE A 110 -3.09 -13.23 6.47
N LEU A 111 -4.37 -13.46 6.20
CA LEU A 111 -4.88 -14.75 5.75
C LEU A 111 -4.51 -15.01 4.28
N MET A 112 -3.36 -15.64 4.09
CA MET A 112 -2.90 -16.13 2.78
C MET A 112 -3.65 -17.41 2.38
N PRO A 113 -3.59 -17.86 1.11
CA PRO A 113 -4.14 -19.16 0.70
C PRO A 113 -3.59 -20.36 1.48
N PHE A 114 -2.42 -20.20 2.12
CA PHE A 114 -1.74 -21.21 2.94
C PHE A 114 -1.77 -20.88 4.45
N GLY A 115 -2.80 -20.14 4.89
CA GLY A 115 -3.05 -19.78 6.29
C GLY A 115 -2.48 -18.42 6.69
N PHE A 116 -2.71 -18.02 7.93
CA PHE A 116 -2.20 -16.76 8.46
C PHE A 116 -0.68 -16.71 8.45
N LYS A 117 -0.14 -15.61 7.92
CA LYS A 117 1.30 -15.35 7.82
C LYS A 117 1.61 -13.88 8.04
N GLU A 118 2.75 -13.65 8.66
CA GLU A 118 3.33 -12.33 8.91
C GLU A 118 3.47 -11.51 7.61
N VAL A 119 2.90 -10.31 7.61
CA VAL A 119 3.09 -9.29 6.57
C VAL A 119 3.81 -8.07 7.09
N GLU A 120 3.67 -7.76 8.39
CA GLU A 120 4.37 -6.67 9.06
C GLU A 120 4.76 -7.08 10.48
N GLY A 121 6.02 -6.81 10.88
CA GLY A 121 6.49 -6.92 12.25
C GLY A 121 6.55 -5.55 12.92
N ILE A 122 6.15 -5.46 14.19
CA ILE A 122 6.24 -4.26 15.02
C ILE A 122 7.01 -4.60 16.29
N HIS A 123 8.09 -3.88 16.56
CA HIS A 123 9.00 -4.19 17.66
C HIS A 123 9.34 -2.95 18.47
N SER A 124 9.29 -3.04 19.80
CA SER A 124 9.95 -2.11 20.70
C SER A 124 11.38 -2.62 20.97
N ARG A 125 12.37 -2.00 20.33
CA ARG A 125 13.77 -2.46 20.29
C ARG A 125 14.64 -1.89 21.41
N THR A 126 14.05 -1.10 22.30
CA THR A 126 14.78 -0.35 23.31
C THR A 126 15.87 0.55 22.68
N ASN A 127 16.98 0.80 23.38
CA ASN A 127 18.15 1.51 22.84
C ASN A 127 19.25 0.55 22.36
N PHE A 128 18.96 -0.74 22.23
CA PHE A 128 20.00 -1.76 22.01
C PHE A 128 20.89 -1.43 20.81
N ASP A 129 20.31 -1.20 19.64
CA ASP A 129 21.07 -0.96 18.42
C ASP A 129 21.90 0.34 18.51
N LEU A 130 21.32 1.42 19.01
CA LEU A 130 22.02 2.70 19.18
C LEU A 130 23.19 2.57 20.18
N SER A 131 22.96 1.90 21.29
CA SER A 131 23.99 1.66 22.30
C SER A 131 25.15 0.80 21.77
N GLN A 132 24.86 -0.24 20.96
CA GLN A 132 25.91 -1.01 20.31
C GLN A 132 26.69 -0.17 19.30
N HIS A 133 26.03 0.66 18.49
CA HIS A 133 26.71 1.57 17.58
C HIS A 133 27.58 2.60 18.31
N GLU A 134 27.09 3.18 19.41
CA GLU A 134 27.86 4.09 20.27
C GLU A 134 29.11 3.40 20.81
N LYS A 135 28.95 2.22 21.40
CA LYS A 135 30.02 1.42 21.97
C LYS A 135 31.13 1.08 20.97
N PHE A 136 30.75 0.60 19.78
CA PHE A 136 31.75 0.12 18.80
C PHE A 136 32.32 1.23 17.90
N SER A 137 31.61 2.34 17.73
CA SER A 137 32.09 3.49 16.95
C SER A 137 32.87 4.50 17.78
N GLY A 138 32.72 4.48 19.11
CA GLY A 138 33.25 5.52 20.02
C GLY A 138 32.57 6.90 19.83
N LYS A 139 31.47 6.98 19.05
CA LYS A 139 30.78 8.24 18.79
C LYS A 139 29.46 8.27 19.56
N SER A 140 29.22 9.33 20.32
CA SER A 140 27.94 9.51 21.03
C SER A 140 26.76 9.63 20.06
N ILE A 141 25.70 8.86 20.32
CA ILE A 141 24.42 8.86 19.58
C ILE A 141 23.28 9.39 20.48
N LYS A 142 23.63 10.12 21.53
CA LYS A 142 22.66 10.68 22.45
C LYS A 142 21.93 11.87 21.82
N TYR A 143 20.64 11.95 22.08
CA TYR A 143 19.81 13.11 21.80
C TYR A 143 19.85 14.05 23.00
N PHE A 144 20.12 15.34 22.79
CA PHE A 144 19.95 16.37 23.80
C PHE A 144 18.54 16.91 23.71
N ASP A 145 17.78 16.77 24.78
CA ASP A 145 16.42 17.30 24.90
C ASP A 145 16.49 18.70 25.55
N PRO A 146 16.22 19.76 24.78
CA PRO A 146 16.31 21.14 25.31
C PRO A 146 15.18 21.49 26.29
N GLU A 147 14.07 20.75 26.27
CA GLU A 147 12.94 21.01 27.17
C GLU A 147 13.22 20.42 28.57
N LEU A 148 13.92 19.30 28.61
CA LEU A 148 14.28 18.61 29.84
C LEU A 148 15.70 18.97 30.32
N ASN A 149 16.49 19.60 29.46
CA ASN A 149 17.91 19.90 29.69
C ASN A 149 18.74 18.64 30.03
N GLU A 150 18.41 17.51 29.36
CA GLU A 150 19.09 16.22 29.57
C GLU A 150 19.47 15.54 28.25
N SER A 151 20.45 14.65 28.32
CA SER A 151 20.88 13.83 27.18
C SER A 151 20.58 12.35 27.43
N TYR A 152 19.93 11.70 26.48
CA TYR A 152 19.63 10.27 26.55
C TYR A 152 19.80 9.58 25.19
N THR A 153 19.99 8.27 25.20
CA THR A 153 19.94 7.45 23.99
C THR A 153 18.48 7.09 23.74
N PRO A 154 17.86 7.53 22.62
CA PRO A 154 16.45 7.23 22.34
C PRO A 154 16.17 5.73 22.30
N TYR A 155 14.94 5.35 22.63
CA TYR A 155 14.42 4.03 22.35
C TYR A 155 13.79 3.99 20.97
N VAL A 156 13.72 2.82 20.36
CA VAL A 156 13.31 2.67 18.96
C VAL A 156 12.09 1.76 18.85
N ILE A 157 11.04 2.27 18.21
CA ILE A 157 9.93 1.44 17.73
C ILE A 157 10.16 1.19 16.24
N GLU A 158 10.24 -0.06 15.86
CA GLU A 158 10.39 -0.49 14.47
C GLU A 158 9.07 -1.01 13.92
N THR A 159 8.71 -0.58 12.69
CA THR A 159 7.72 -1.27 11.88
C THR A 159 8.38 -1.73 10.59
N SER A 160 8.13 -2.97 10.19
CA SER A 160 8.82 -3.58 9.05
C SER A 160 7.85 -4.41 8.22
N ILE A 161 7.63 -3.99 6.97
CA ILE A 161 6.74 -4.64 6.00
C ILE A 161 7.59 -5.31 4.91
N GLY A 162 7.30 -6.57 4.61
CA GLY A 162 7.75 -7.21 3.37
C GLY A 162 6.89 -6.76 2.19
N VAL A 163 7.45 -5.96 1.27
CA VAL A 163 6.71 -5.41 0.11
C VAL A 163 6.17 -6.55 -0.76
N ASP A 164 7.00 -7.57 -1.03
CA ASP A 164 6.61 -8.74 -1.82
C ASP A 164 5.48 -9.53 -1.14
N ARG A 165 5.53 -9.68 0.19
CA ARG A 165 4.44 -10.33 0.95
C ARG A 165 3.16 -9.53 0.89
N MET A 166 3.25 -8.20 0.98
CA MET A 166 2.11 -7.31 0.84
C MET A 166 1.50 -7.40 -0.56
N PHE A 167 2.32 -7.40 -1.60
CA PHE A 167 1.87 -7.62 -2.97
C PHE A 167 1.14 -8.96 -3.11
N LEU A 168 1.70 -10.05 -2.59
CA LEU A 168 1.07 -11.38 -2.62
C LEU A 168 -0.27 -11.38 -1.88
N SER A 169 -0.35 -10.72 -0.72
CA SER A 169 -1.60 -10.59 0.05
C SER A 169 -2.69 -9.90 -0.76
N ILE A 170 -2.36 -8.74 -1.34
CA ILE A 170 -3.28 -7.93 -2.13
C ILE A 170 -3.76 -8.71 -3.35
N MET A 171 -2.86 -9.34 -4.09
CA MET A 171 -3.21 -10.11 -5.28
C MET A 171 -4.09 -11.32 -4.93
N SER A 172 -3.73 -12.07 -3.88
CA SER A 172 -4.51 -13.24 -3.44
C SER A 172 -5.91 -12.87 -2.96
N ALA A 173 -6.03 -11.75 -2.21
CA ALA A 173 -7.33 -11.29 -1.71
C ALA A 173 -8.21 -10.66 -2.79
N SER A 174 -7.58 -10.11 -3.84
CA SER A 174 -8.29 -9.44 -4.93
C SER A 174 -8.78 -10.40 -6.01
N TYR A 175 -8.18 -11.59 -6.15
CA TYR A 175 -8.59 -12.57 -7.13
C TYR A 175 -9.96 -13.16 -6.78
N CYS A 176 -10.91 -13.08 -7.71
CA CYS A 176 -12.27 -13.57 -7.51
C CYS A 176 -12.81 -14.20 -8.80
N GLU A 177 -13.47 -15.34 -8.67
CA GLU A 177 -14.27 -15.96 -9.73
C GLU A 177 -15.74 -15.84 -9.34
N GLU A 178 -16.51 -15.13 -10.16
CA GLU A 178 -17.93 -14.86 -9.91
C GLU A 178 -18.80 -15.61 -10.92
N GLN A 179 -19.87 -16.23 -10.41
CA GLN A 179 -20.94 -16.75 -11.24
C GLN A 179 -21.95 -15.64 -11.54
N LEU A 180 -22.30 -15.50 -12.79
CA LEU A 180 -23.30 -14.53 -13.22
C LEU A 180 -24.68 -15.17 -13.31
N GLU A 181 -25.73 -14.35 -13.26
CA GLU A 181 -27.11 -14.80 -13.34
C GLU A 181 -27.42 -15.58 -14.64
N ASN A 182 -26.72 -15.31 -15.74
CA ASN A 182 -26.85 -16.02 -17.01
C ASN A 182 -26.08 -17.35 -17.06
N GLY A 183 -25.49 -17.81 -15.95
CA GLY A 183 -24.70 -19.05 -15.85
C GLY A 183 -23.28 -18.96 -16.36
N GLU A 184 -22.82 -17.80 -16.87
CA GLU A 184 -21.43 -17.57 -17.22
C GLU A 184 -20.59 -17.26 -15.95
N SER A 185 -19.30 -17.52 -16.02
CA SER A 185 -18.34 -17.08 -15.00
C SER A 185 -17.53 -15.87 -15.47
N ARG A 186 -17.10 -15.03 -14.53
CA ARG A 186 -16.12 -14.01 -14.79
C ARG A 186 -14.98 -14.04 -13.77
N VAL A 187 -13.77 -13.89 -14.26
CA VAL A 187 -12.60 -13.62 -13.41
C VAL A 187 -12.50 -12.12 -13.18
N VAL A 188 -12.39 -11.72 -11.94
CA VAL A 188 -12.27 -10.32 -11.53
C VAL A 188 -11.10 -10.17 -10.57
N LEU A 189 -10.23 -9.20 -10.83
CA LEU A 189 -9.20 -8.80 -9.90
C LEU A 189 -9.70 -7.56 -9.12
N LYS A 190 -10.28 -7.78 -7.94
CA LYS A 190 -10.90 -6.73 -7.10
C LYS A 190 -9.85 -5.91 -6.34
N LEU A 191 -8.86 -5.39 -7.05
CA LEU A 191 -7.87 -4.49 -6.45
C LEU A 191 -8.56 -3.26 -5.85
N PRO A 192 -8.13 -2.80 -4.64
CA PRO A 192 -8.52 -1.48 -4.16
C PRO A 192 -8.27 -0.43 -5.24
N ALA A 193 -9.25 0.43 -5.52
CA ALA A 193 -9.17 1.36 -6.64
C ALA A 193 -7.92 2.27 -6.58
N ALA A 194 -7.51 2.63 -5.36
CA ALA A 194 -6.29 3.39 -5.11
C ALA A 194 -4.99 2.65 -5.51
N LEU A 195 -5.01 1.31 -5.53
CA LEU A 195 -3.86 0.47 -5.87
C LEU A 195 -3.89 -0.07 -7.31
N ALA A 196 -5.04 0.01 -8.00
CA ALA A 196 -5.17 -0.47 -9.35
C ALA A 196 -4.18 0.24 -10.30
N PRO A 197 -3.36 -0.49 -11.09
CA PRO A 197 -2.38 0.12 -11.99
C PRO A 197 -3.04 0.98 -13.07
N VAL A 198 -4.14 0.49 -13.65
CA VAL A 198 -4.98 1.21 -14.60
C VAL A 198 -6.20 1.74 -13.85
N LYS A 199 -6.42 3.05 -13.84
CA LYS A 199 -7.50 3.68 -13.08
C LYS A 199 -8.83 3.63 -13.81
N LEU A 200 -8.77 3.80 -15.12
CA LEU A 200 -9.97 3.68 -15.96
C LEU A 200 -9.60 3.23 -17.38
N ALA A 201 -10.56 2.57 -18.02
CA ALA A 201 -10.49 2.26 -19.44
C ALA A 201 -11.59 3.03 -20.18
N VAL A 202 -11.24 3.65 -21.32
CA VAL A 202 -12.19 4.36 -22.18
C VAL A 202 -12.37 3.59 -23.47
N MET A 203 -13.63 3.37 -23.84
CA MET A 203 -13.95 2.56 -25.01
C MET A 203 -15.15 3.11 -25.76
N PRO A 204 -15.09 3.20 -27.10
CA PRO A 204 -16.25 3.53 -27.91
C PRO A 204 -17.24 2.37 -27.91
N LEU A 205 -18.55 2.61 -27.91
CA LEU A 205 -19.55 1.53 -28.00
C LEU A 205 -19.34 0.72 -29.28
N VAL A 206 -19.16 1.41 -30.41
CA VAL A 206 -18.85 0.83 -31.72
C VAL A 206 -17.71 1.56 -32.39
N LYS A 207 -17.07 0.93 -33.41
CA LYS A 207 -15.90 1.49 -34.14
C LYS A 207 -16.29 2.37 -35.33
N LYS A 208 -17.28 3.20 -35.18
CA LYS A 208 -17.80 4.07 -36.26
C LYS A 208 -18.50 5.28 -35.69
N ASP A 209 -18.99 6.13 -36.55
CA ASP A 209 -19.87 7.26 -36.25
C ASP A 209 -19.18 8.32 -35.32
N GLY A 210 -17.85 8.48 -35.40
CA GLY A 210 -17.09 9.47 -34.59
C GLY A 210 -16.87 9.04 -33.12
N LEU A 211 -17.34 7.87 -32.68
CA LEU A 211 -17.18 7.41 -31.30
C LEU A 211 -15.73 7.09 -30.91
N PRO A 212 -14.89 6.47 -31.79
CA PRO A 212 -13.47 6.27 -31.49
C PRO A 212 -12.71 7.60 -31.28
N GLU A 213 -12.99 8.59 -32.10
CA GLU A 213 -12.38 9.91 -32.02
C GLU A 213 -12.78 10.60 -30.71
N LYS A 214 -14.06 10.59 -30.36
CA LYS A 214 -14.57 11.12 -29.09
C LYS A 214 -13.99 10.40 -27.87
N ALA A 215 -13.84 9.08 -27.92
CA ALA A 215 -13.21 8.30 -26.83
C ALA A 215 -11.74 8.70 -26.64
N ARG A 216 -11.01 9.02 -27.71
CA ARG A 216 -9.62 9.51 -27.62
C ARG A 216 -9.56 10.90 -27.04
N GLU A 217 -10.48 11.79 -27.38
CA GLU A 217 -10.59 13.12 -26.74
C GLU A 217 -10.79 12.99 -25.23
N VAL A 218 -11.65 12.06 -24.79
CA VAL A 218 -11.85 11.79 -23.36
C VAL A 218 -10.57 11.29 -22.69
N ILE A 219 -9.82 10.38 -23.32
CA ILE A 219 -8.53 9.92 -22.80
C ILE A 219 -7.55 11.08 -22.74
N ASP A 220 -7.46 11.89 -23.77
CA ASP A 220 -6.51 13.02 -23.82
C ASP A 220 -6.78 14.02 -22.71
N SER A 221 -8.00 14.19 -22.26
CA SER A 221 -8.34 15.04 -21.11
C SER A 221 -7.95 14.42 -19.75
N LEU A 222 -7.76 13.10 -19.67
CA LEU A 222 -7.55 12.36 -18.41
C LEU A 222 -6.13 11.80 -18.23
N LYS A 223 -5.41 11.55 -19.32
CA LYS A 223 -4.11 10.83 -19.33
C LYS A 223 -2.99 11.46 -18.50
N PHE A 224 -3.07 12.76 -18.23
CA PHE A 224 -2.10 13.46 -17.38
C PHE A 224 -2.42 13.32 -15.88
N HIS A 225 -3.64 12.89 -15.55
CA HIS A 225 -4.09 12.70 -14.17
C HIS A 225 -4.13 11.22 -13.78
N PHE A 226 -4.42 10.32 -14.74
CA PHE A 226 -4.62 8.90 -14.48
C PHE A 226 -3.96 8.05 -15.56
N HIS A 227 -3.52 6.86 -15.16
CA HIS A 227 -3.16 5.82 -16.12
C HIS A 227 -4.44 5.24 -16.73
N CYS A 228 -4.69 5.60 -17.99
CA CYS A 228 -5.87 5.22 -18.76
C CYS A 228 -5.53 4.17 -19.83
N GLN A 229 -6.47 3.28 -20.14
CA GLN A 229 -6.38 2.39 -21.30
C GLN A 229 -7.50 2.69 -22.30
N TYR A 230 -7.18 2.51 -23.58
CA TYR A 230 -8.15 2.52 -24.69
C TYR A 230 -8.37 1.10 -25.18
N ASP A 231 -9.64 0.71 -25.38
CA ASP A 231 -9.98 -0.60 -25.95
C ASP A 231 -11.17 -0.48 -26.90
N GLU A 232 -11.01 -0.93 -28.12
CA GLU A 232 -12.07 -0.99 -29.16
C GLU A 232 -12.19 -2.37 -29.80
N LYS A 233 -11.47 -3.39 -29.28
CA LYS A 233 -11.47 -4.73 -29.85
C LYS A 233 -12.65 -5.57 -29.32
N ASP A 234 -13.34 -6.27 -30.17
CA ASP A 234 -14.50 -7.12 -29.85
C ASP A 234 -15.74 -6.35 -29.35
N SER A 235 -16.74 -7.06 -28.83
CA SER A 235 -17.94 -6.49 -28.24
C SER A 235 -17.64 -5.77 -26.89
N ILE A 236 -18.48 -4.83 -26.52
CA ILE A 236 -18.34 -4.06 -25.28
C ILE A 236 -18.28 -4.96 -24.05
N GLY A 237 -19.07 -6.03 -23.99
CA GLY A 237 -19.05 -7.00 -22.90
C GLY A 237 -17.71 -7.69 -22.75
N LYS A 238 -17.05 -8.10 -23.86
CA LYS A 238 -15.73 -8.70 -23.83
C LYS A 238 -14.64 -7.71 -23.36
N ARG A 239 -14.79 -6.44 -23.73
CA ARG A 239 -13.87 -5.38 -23.26
C ARG A 239 -14.00 -5.16 -21.76
N TYR A 240 -15.22 -5.11 -21.23
CA TYR A 240 -15.43 -5.05 -19.78
C TYR A 240 -14.78 -6.23 -19.05
N ARG A 241 -14.94 -7.46 -19.57
CA ARG A 241 -14.33 -8.66 -19.00
C ARG A 241 -12.81 -8.57 -18.93
N ARG A 242 -12.15 -8.05 -19.98
CA ARG A 242 -10.71 -7.84 -19.98
C ARG A 242 -10.27 -6.84 -18.89
N GLN A 243 -11.03 -5.76 -18.74
CA GLN A 243 -10.72 -4.76 -17.71
C GLN A 243 -11.00 -5.27 -16.30
N ASP A 244 -12.09 -6.03 -16.10
CA ASP A 244 -12.39 -6.69 -14.84
C ASP A 244 -11.25 -7.65 -14.44
N ALA A 245 -10.73 -8.43 -15.40
CA ALA A 245 -9.65 -9.41 -15.15
C ALA A 245 -8.30 -8.78 -14.78
N ILE A 246 -7.98 -7.59 -15.25
CA ILE A 246 -6.73 -6.87 -14.91
C ILE A 246 -6.90 -5.90 -13.75
N GLY A 247 -8.11 -5.79 -13.19
CA GLY A 247 -8.38 -5.00 -11.99
C GLY A 247 -8.67 -3.52 -12.23
N THR A 248 -9.00 -3.08 -13.44
CA THR A 248 -9.40 -1.70 -13.74
C THR A 248 -10.71 -1.37 -13.04
N PRO A 249 -10.76 -0.41 -12.10
CA PRO A 249 -11.95 -0.18 -11.27
C PRO A 249 -13.10 0.48 -12.01
N TYR A 250 -12.82 1.24 -13.06
CA TYR A 250 -13.82 2.00 -13.81
C TYR A 250 -13.64 1.85 -15.32
N CYS A 251 -14.76 1.69 -16.02
CA CYS A 251 -14.82 1.73 -17.48
C CYS A 251 -15.74 2.85 -17.94
N VAL A 252 -15.25 3.66 -18.88
CA VAL A 252 -15.98 4.73 -19.54
C VAL A 252 -16.39 4.26 -20.92
N THR A 253 -17.69 4.29 -21.24
CA THR A 253 -18.20 3.98 -22.57
C THR A 253 -18.73 5.26 -23.23
N VAL A 254 -18.21 5.53 -24.42
CA VAL A 254 -18.63 6.60 -25.31
C VAL A 254 -19.62 6.00 -26.31
N ASP A 255 -20.86 6.50 -26.33
CA ASP A 255 -21.96 6.06 -27.16
C ASP A 255 -22.49 7.20 -28.05
N HIS A 256 -23.52 6.93 -28.88
CA HIS A 256 -24.08 7.93 -29.79
C HIS A 256 -24.67 9.13 -29.04
N GLN A 257 -25.30 8.89 -27.87
CA GLN A 257 -25.86 9.95 -27.05
C GLN A 257 -24.76 10.88 -26.51
N THR A 258 -23.51 10.35 -26.30
CA THR A 258 -22.35 11.16 -25.86
C THR A 258 -22.06 12.31 -26.85
N LEU A 259 -22.29 12.11 -28.15
CA LEU A 259 -22.09 13.13 -29.18
C LEU A 259 -23.08 14.30 -29.06
N GLU A 260 -24.25 14.06 -28.47
CA GLU A 260 -25.33 15.01 -28.29
C GLU A 260 -25.23 15.76 -26.95
N ASP A 261 -25.03 15.00 -25.86
CA ASP A 261 -25.13 15.51 -24.48
C ASP A 261 -23.78 15.68 -23.75
N ASN A 262 -22.65 15.30 -24.38
CA ASN A 262 -21.31 15.28 -23.76
C ASN A 262 -21.27 14.51 -22.43
N CYS A 263 -22.13 13.52 -22.25
CA CYS A 263 -22.07 12.59 -21.11
C CYS A 263 -21.61 11.22 -21.57
N VAL A 264 -21.00 10.48 -20.67
CA VAL A 264 -20.50 9.12 -20.89
C VAL A 264 -21.09 8.16 -19.88
N THR A 265 -21.11 6.89 -20.21
CA THR A 265 -21.50 5.84 -19.26
C THR A 265 -20.28 5.40 -18.46
N LEU A 266 -20.31 5.61 -17.14
CA LEU A 266 -19.29 5.17 -16.20
C LEU A 266 -19.75 3.88 -15.53
N ARG A 267 -18.99 2.78 -15.70
CA ARG A 267 -19.27 1.47 -15.11
C ARG A 267 -18.28 1.17 -13.98
N ASN A 268 -18.81 0.76 -12.84
CA ASN A 268 -18.02 0.25 -11.73
C ASN A 268 -17.74 -1.26 -11.92
N ARG A 269 -16.48 -1.70 -11.75
CA ARG A 269 -16.03 -3.10 -11.87
C ARG A 269 -16.73 -4.02 -10.88
N ASP A 270 -16.83 -3.61 -9.61
CA ASP A 270 -17.23 -4.49 -8.51
C ASP A 270 -18.74 -4.70 -8.48
N THR A 271 -19.51 -3.64 -8.66
CA THR A 271 -20.99 -3.68 -8.66
C THR A 271 -21.60 -3.90 -10.03
N MET A 272 -20.84 -3.72 -11.12
CA MET A 272 -21.29 -3.67 -12.52
C MET A 272 -22.32 -2.55 -12.81
N GLN A 273 -22.64 -1.74 -11.82
CA GLN A 273 -23.55 -0.61 -12.00
C GLN A 273 -22.99 0.42 -12.97
N GLN A 274 -23.87 1.03 -13.71
CA GLN A 274 -23.58 2.05 -14.71
C GLN A 274 -24.33 3.33 -14.37
N GLU A 275 -23.63 4.45 -14.50
CA GLU A 275 -24.20 5.78 -14.31
C GLU A 275 -23.82 6.70 -15.46
N ARG A 276 -24.70 7.66 -15.79
CA ARG A 276 -24.43 8.68 -16.80
C ARG A 276 -23.75 9.88 -16.13
N VAL A 277 -22.56 10.28 -16.61
CA VAL A 277 -21.79 11.38 -16.05
C VAL A 277 -21.30 12.32 -17.14
N ALA A 278 -21.28 13.63 -16.86
CA ALA A 278 -20.74 14.61 -17.78
C ALA A 278 -19.22 14.45 -17.93
N ILE A 279 -18.69 14.57 -19.15
CA ILE A 279 -17.26 14.48 -19.42
C ILE A 279 -16.48 15.51 -18.60
N SER A 280 -17.05 16.73 -18.41
CA SER A 280 -16.45 17.80 -17.60
C SER A 280 -16.22 17.43 -16.13
N GLU A 281 -17.07 16.55 -15.56
CA GLU A 281 -16.98 16.12 -14.16
C GLU A 281 -16.15 14.84 -13.96
N LEU A 282 -15.83 14.15 -15.05
CA LEU A 282 -15.24 12.82 -14.99
C LEU A 282 -13.88 12.83 -14.24
N ASN A 283 -13.07 13.85 -14.44
CA ASN A 283 -11.78 13.99 -13.74
C ASN A 283 -11.95 14.04 -12.22
N ASN A 284 -12.88 14.86 -11.73
CA ASN A 284 -13.14 15.02 -10.30
C ASN A 284 -13.72 13.72 -9.70
N ILE A 285 -14.70 13.13 -10.38
CA ILE A 285 -15.32 11.88 -9.95
C ILE A 285 -14.30 10.76 -9.82
N ILE A 286 -13.44 10.59 -10.82
CA ILE A 286 -12.41 9.54 -10.80
C ILE A 286 -11.34 9.86 -9.75
N ALA A 287 -10.88 11.12 -9.62
CA ALA A 287 -9.91 11.50 -8.61
C ALA A 287 -10.36 11.15 -7.20
N ASP A 288 -11.60 11.44 -6.86
CA ASP A 288 -12.15 11.11 -5.54
C ASP A 288 -12.21 9.59 -5.29
N ARG A 289 -12.54 8.82 -6.33
CA ARG A 289 -12.74 7.36 -6.21
C ARG A 289 -11.47 6.53 -6.24
N VAL A 290 -10.37 7.03 -6.86
CA VAL A 290 -9.14 6.24 -7.07
C VAL A 290 -7.91 6.82 -6.37
N SER A 291 -8.02 7.95 -5.65
CA SER A 291 -6.85 8.55 -5.03
C SER A 291 -6.45 7.82 -3.75
N ILE A 292 -5.13 7.73 -3.53
CA ILE A 292 -4.59 7.26 -2.24
C ILE A 292 -4.96 8.23 -1.11
N THR A 293 -5.12 9.51 -1.42
CA THR A 293 -5.55 10.54 -0.46
C THR A 293 -6.94 10.25 0.09
N SER A 294 -7.89 9.86 -0.77
CA SER A 294 -9.24 9.46 -0.35
C SER A 294 -9.19 8.23 0.55
N LEU A 295 -8.35 7.23 0.21
CA LEU A 295 -8.13 6.07 1.06
C LEU A 295 -7.56 6.48 2.43
N LEU A 296 -6.54 7.34 2.47
CA LEU A 296 -5.91 7.78 3.72
C LEU A 296 -6.84 8.61 4.62
N LYS A 297 -7.78 9.36 4.05
CA LYS A 297 -8.79 10.10 4.84
C LYS A 297 -9.67 9.16 5.68
N THR A 298 -9.84 7.90 5.29
CA THR A 298 -10.59 6.91 6.07
C THR A 298 -9.86 6.48 7.35
N LEU A 299 -8.58 6.86 7.51
CA LEU A 299 -7.76 6.56 8.68
C LEU A 299 -7.89 7.57 9.82
N GLN A 300 -8.49 8.71 9.54
CA GLN A 300 -8.75 9.77 10.54
C GLN A 300 -10.01 9.45 11.43
#